data_2bcf9647f4e12d4051f9efc5db9566dd
#
_entry.id   2bcf9647f4e12d4051f9efc5db9566dd
#
_cell.length_a   1.000
_cell.length_b   1.000
_cell.length_c   1.000
_cell.angle_alpha   90.00
_cell.angle_beta   90.00
_cell.angle_gamma   90.00
#
_symmetry.space_group_name_H-M   'P 1'
#
loop_
_entity.id
_entity.type
_entity.pdbx_description
1 polymer ?
#
loop_
_entity_poly.entity_id
_entity_poly.type
_entity_poly.pdbx_seq_one_letter_code
_entity_poly.pdbx_strand_id
1 'polypeptide(L)'
;MKQLSQLLSNVSPHESRIVGDPIISSLVYDSRKTKKNCIFFALPGLHSDGHQFIEEAINAGAAVVFHTQELEHXRPEICYLRVSNTRTTLSSVSAAFWDXPSQEMTVIGVTGTDGKSTTVSLICQLLSXLGVSAGNISTVELAVGEQSEPNYMRQSTPEAPEIHALLRAMKDAKQNYAVIEATSHGLSALNSRLADVDFDVAVFTNVTTEHLEFHGSLEQYRQDKAKLFEMIGASKNRDAFGVVNQDDPYAELFIEAAGEKPVFGYSLXDKEADLFASDLQSGPKGTXFMLHTPFGKSATSITLPCXFNVENALAALCVVSELLDEDPVGLAQLLPKLVGVKGRMEMIRGDMDFHVIVDYAHSPGSFQKVLPFLRAMTTKRLIVVFGSAGERDVDXRPKQGALAEKFADVVILTDEDPREEEPTAVLKDIAAGITNLTREKSLFLIPSRKDALKKAFKMAEXGDXVAALGKGHEKTIIYAQESMEWDESEICRTLLQELGYTVRSTVNYPSPMEP
;
A
#
# COMPACT_ATOMS: atom_id res chain seq x y z
N MET A 1 -21.12 -14.29 -15.68
CA MET A 1 -21.26 -13.90 -17.10
C MET A 1 -22.46 -12.97 -17.29
N LYS A 2 -22.36 -11.96 -18.13
CA LYS A 2 -23.38 -10.94 -18.35
C LYS A 2 -23.56 -10.69 -19.84
N GLN A 3 -24.79 -10.40 -20.26
CA GLN A 3 -25.00 -9.93 -21.62
C GLN A 3 -24.44 -8.51 -21.75
N LEU A 4 -23.95 -8.16 -22.93
CA LEU A 4 -23.39 -6.83 -23.17
C LEU A 4 -24.36 -5.72 -22.76
N SER A 5 -25.64 -5.88 -23.10
CA SER A 5 -26.66 -4.88 -22.78
C SER A 5 -26.75 -4.58 -21.28
N GLN A 6 -26.44 -5.56 -20.43
CA GLN A 6 -26.47 -5.39 -18.97
C GLN A 6 -25.30 -4.55 -18.46
N LEU A 7 -24.26 -4.38 -19.28
CA LEU A 7 -23.03 -3.71 -18.88
C LEU A 7 -22.96 -2.25 -19.34
N LEU A 8 -23.92 -1.80 -20.15
CA LEU A 8 -23.85 -0.51 -20.82
C LEU A 8 -24.66 0.62 -20.15
N SER A 9 -25.30 0.37 -19.02
CA SER A 9 -26.23 1.35 -18.41
C SER A 9 -25.56 2.69 -18.11
N ASN A 10 -24.27 2.70 -17.77
CA ASN A 10 -23.54 3.94 -17.46
C ASN A 10 -22.49 4.26 -18.52
N VAL A 11 -22.67 3.75 -19.72
CA VAL A 11 -21.74 3.98 -20.84
C VAL A 11 -22.42 4.83 -21.90
N SER A 12 -21.76 5.89 -22.35
CA SER A 12 -22.30 6.81 -23.37
C SER A 12 -21.31 6.86 -24.54
N PRO A 13 -21.42 5.94 -25.49
CA PRO A 13 -20.47 5.92 -26.61
C PRO A 13 -20.78 7.03 -27.61
N HIS A 14 -19.77 7.59 -28.26
CA HIS A 14 -19.91 8.51 -29.38
C HIS A 14 -20.44 7.79 -30.61
N GLU A 15 -19.96 6.58 -30.81
CA GLU A 15 -20.36 5.72 -31.92
C GLU A 15 -20.46 4.30 -31.38
N SER A 16 -21.44 3.55 -31.84
CA SER A 16 -21.56 2.16 -31.48
C SER A 16 -21.99 1.33 -32.66
N ARG A 17 -21.42 0.19 -32.80
CA ARG A 17 -21.79 -0.81 -33.76
C ARG A 17 -21.95 -2.13 -33.00
N ILE A 18 -23.16 -2.46 -32.66
CA ILE A 18 -23.49 -3.62 -31.83
C ILE A 18 -24.15 -4.69 -32.69
N VAL A 19 -23.63 -5.90 -32.60
CA VAL A 19 -24.11 -7.06 -33.33
C VAL A 19 -24.61 -8.06 -32.30
N GLY A 20 -25.91 -8.23 -32.24
CA GLY A 20 -26.54 -9.12 -31.25
C GLY A 20 -26.41 -8.58 -29.84
N ASP A 21 -26.34 -9.50 -28.89
CA ASP A 21 -26.14 -9.17 -27.48
C ASP A 21 -25.30 -10.27 -26.88
N PRO A 22 -23.97 -10.24 -27.13
CA PRO A 22 -23.13 -11.33 -26.71
C PRO A 22 -23.04 -11.48 -25.19
N ILE A 23 -22.87 -12.71 -24.75
CA ILE A 23 -22.64 -13.03 -23.33
C ILE A 23 -21.16 -12.88 -23.06
N ILE A 24 -20.84 -11.95 -22.16
CA ILE A 24 -19.44 -11.59 -21.86
C ILE A 24 -18.89 -12.47 -20.75
N SER A 25 -17.75 -13.08 -21.00
CA SER A 25 -17.12 -13.99 -20.06
C SER A 25 -16.09 -13.31 -19.16
N SER A 26 -15.44 -12.24 -19.66
CA SER A 26 -14.40 -11.55 -18.90
C SER A 26 -14.11 -10.17 -19.51
N LEU A 27 -13.40 -9.35 -18.72
CA LEU A 27 -12.97 -8.01 -19.11
C LEU A 27 -11.46 -8.02 -19.22
N VAL A 28 -10.92 -7.55 -20.34
CA VAL A 28 -9.51 -7.67 -20.66
C VAL A 28 -8.97 -6.32 -21.17
N TYR A 29 -7.80 -5.95 -20.68
CA TYR A 29 -7.10 -4.76 -21.15
C TYR A 29 -5.65 -5.05 -21.53
N ASP A 30 -5.26 -6.32 -21.48
CA ASP A 30 -3.97 -6.83 -21.95
C ASP A 30 -4.31 -7.93 -22.95
N SER A 31 -4.00 -7.71 -24.23
CA SER A 31 -4.39 -8.62 -25.31
C SER A 31 -3.87 -10.05 -25.10
N ARG A 32 -2.76 -10.19 -24.37
CA ARG A 32 -2.18 -11.50 -24.08
C ARG A 32 -3.06 -12.35 -23.16
N LYS A 33 -3.98 -11.71 -22.44
CA LYS A 33 -4.89 -12.38 -21.50
C LYS A 33 -6.28 -12.59 -22.08
N THR A 34 -6.45 -12.34 -23.37
CA THR A 34 -7.75 -12.45 -24.04
C THR A 34 -8.29 -13.88 -23.99
N LYS A 35 -9.57 -13.99 -23.72
CA LYS A 35 -10.32 -15.25 -23.73
C LYS A 35 -11.54 -15.10 -24.62
N LYS A 36 -12.13 -16.23 -25.00
CA LYS A 36 -13.33 -16.22 -25.84
C LYS A 36 -14.45 -15.42 -25.18
N ASN A 37 -15.11 -14.58 -25.98
CA ASN A 37 -16.26 -13.79 -25.56
C ASN A 37 -15.94 -12.73 -24.52
N CYS A 38 -14.71 -12.23 -24.50
CA CYS A 38 -14.36 -11.15 -23.61
C CYS A 38 -14.64 -9.79 -24.25
N ILE A 39 -14.61 -8.75 -23.41
CA ILE A 39 -14.52 -7.37 -23.88
C ILE A 39 -13.06 -6.96 -23.79
N PHE A 40 -12.53 -6.43 -24.88
CA PHE A 40 -11.19 -5.84 -24.89
C PHE A 40 -11.30 -4.32 -24.80
N PHE A 41 -10.59 -3.73 -23.83
CA PHE A 41 -10.50 -2.28 -23.65
C PHE A 41 -9.16 -1.79 -24.16
N ALA A 42 -9.16 -1.00 -25.22
CA ALA A 42 -7.94 -0.41 -25.77
C ALA A 42 -7.57 0.81 -24.92
N LEU A 43 -6.64 0.60 -23.99
CA LEU A 43 -6.20 1.65 -23.06
C LEU A 43 -4.95 2.36 -23.60
N PRO A 44 -4.93 3.70 -23.59
CA PRO A 44 -3.69 4.42 -23.89
C PRO A 44 -2.70 4.21 -22.75
N GLY A 45 -1.43 4.00 -23.08
CA GLY A 45 -0.39 3.79 -22.10
C GLY A 45 0.82 4.67 -22.38
N LEU A 46 1.72 4.75 -21.41
CA LEU A 46 2.93 5.55 -21.54
C LEU A 46 3.90 4.99 -22.58
N HIS A 47 3.98 3.68 -22.67
CA HIS A 47 4.96 2.99 -23.53
C HIS A 47 4.34 2.25 -24.71
N SER A 48 3.04 2.00 -24.65
CA SER A 48 2.33 1.35 -25.73
C SER A 48 0.86 1.72 -25.68
N ASP A 49 0.21 1.71 -26.84
CA ASP A 49 -1.20 2.04 -26.96
C ASP A 49 -1.99 0.76 -27.23
N GLY A 50 -2.98 0.49 -26.40
CA GLY A 50 -3.82 -0.70 -26.53
C GLY A 50 -4.51 -0.82 -27.88
N HIS A 51 -4.70 0.29 -28.60
CA HIS A 51 -5.32 0.24 -29.94
C HIS A 51 -4.50 -0.58 -30.92
N GLN A 52 -3.18 -0.67 -30.72
CA GLN A 52 -2.30 -1.50 -31.56
C GLN A 52 -2.61 -2.99 -31.43
N PHE A 53 -3.28 -3.39 -30.36
CA PHE A 53 -3.50 -4.81 -30.04
C PHE A 53 -4.96 -5.25 -30.24
N ILE A 54 -5.79 -4.40 -30.86
CA ILE A 54 -7.21 -4.72 -31.07
C ILE A 54 -7.35 -5.98 -31.94
N GLU A 55 -6.64 -6.05 -33.07
CA GLU A 55 -6.74 -7.22 -33.94
C GLU A 55 -6.25 -8.50 -33.27
N GLU A 56 -5.19 -8.39 -32.48
CA GLU A 56 -4.68 -9.53 -31.71
C GLU A 56 -5.75 -10.03 -30.73
N ALA A 57 -6.43 -9.10 -30.04
CA ALA A 57 -7.48 -9.46 -29.08
C ALA A 57 -8.68 -10.11 -29.79
N ILE A 58 -9.09 -9.56 -30.93
CA ILE A 58 -10.20 -10.14 -31.69
C ILE A 58 -9.86 -11.55 -32.16
N ASN A 59 -8.64 -11.74 -32.68
CA ASN A 59 -8.20 -13.07 -33.13
C ASN A 59 -8.16 -14.08 -31.99
N ALA A 60 -7.93 -13.60 -30.77
CA ALA A 60 -7.86 -14.46 -29.57
C ALA A 60 -9.24 -14.68 -28.92
N GLY A 61 -10.31 -14.07 -29.45
CA GLY A 61 -11.66 -14.36 -28.99
C GLY A 61 -12.49 -13.20 -28.45
N ALA A 62 -11.97 -11.97 -28.49
CA ALA A 62 -12.77 -10.82 -28.03
C ALA A 62 -14.00 -10.64 -28.90
N ALA A 63 -15.16 -10.45 -28.27
CA ALA A 63 -16.43 -10.23 -28.97
C ALA A 63 -16.79 -8.75 -29.03
N VAL A 64 -16.21 -7.94 -28.15
CA VAL A 64 -16.53 -6.51 -28.02
C VAL A 64 -15.23 -5.74 -27.82
N VAL A 65 -15.13 -4.58 -28.46
CA VAL A 65 -13.97 -3.69 -28.31
C VAL A 65 -14.44 -2.31 -27.92
N PHE A 66 -13.87 -1.79 -26.82
CA PHE A 66 -14.00 -0.37 -26.46
C PHE A 66 -12.72 0.35 -26.88
N HIS A 67 -12.89 1.49 -27.57
CA HIS A 67 -11.77 2.24 -28.12
C HIS A 67 -12.07 3.74 -28.12
N THR A 68 -11.05 4.56 -28.32
CA THR A 68 -11.22 6.02 -28.40
C THR A 68 -10.89 6.55 -29.79
N GLN A 69 -10.05 5.86 -30.54
CA GLN A 69 -9.62 6.27 -31.87
C GLN A 69 -10.54 5.74 -32.96
N GLU A 70 -10.61 6.46 -34.07
CA GLU A 70 -11.30 5.96 -35.25
C GLU A 70 -10.56 4.73 -35.78
N LEU A 71 -11.31 3.67 -36.10
CA LEU A 71 -10.74 2.42 -36.60
C LEU A 71 -10.94 2.30 -38.10
N GLU A 72 -9.92 1.85 -38.81
CA GLU A 72 -9.97 1.69 -40.26
C GLU A 72 -10.80 0.48 -40.69
N HIS A 73 -10.80 -0.54 -39.91
CA HIS A 73 -11.47 -1.81 -40.24
C HIS A 73 -12.36 -2.29 -39.11
N UNK A 74 -13.52 -2.67 -39.13
CA UNK A 74 -14.34 -3.21 -38.20
C UNK A 74 -14.73 -4.47 -38.73
N ARG A 75 -14.68 -5.47 -38.14
CA ARG A 75 -15.13 -6.81 -38.50
C ARG A 75 -16.62 -6.94 -38.26
N PRO A 76 -17.33 -7.53 -39.23
CA PRO A 76 -18.81 -7.51 -39.12
C PRO A 76 -19.36 -8.27 -37.92
N GLU A 77 -18.64 -9.24 -37.37
CA GLU A 77 -19.08 -10.06 -36.24
C GLU A 77 -18.77 -9.47 -34.87
N ILE A 78 -18.02 -8.38 -34.83
CA ILE A 78 -17.52 -7.80 -33.57
C ILE A 78 -18.31 -6.53 -33.22
N CYS A 79 -18.59 -6.34 -31.94
CA CYS A 79 -19.19 -5.10 -31.43
C CYS A 79 -18.08 -4.08 -31.17
N TYR A 80 -18.27 -2.86 -31.66
CA TYR A 80 -17.32 -1.75 -31.45
C TYR A 80 -18.05 -0.60 -30.79
N LEU A 81 -17.46 -0.10 -29.69
CA LEU A 81 -18.02 1.07 -28.98
C LEU A 81 -16.91 2.09 -28.81
N ARG A 82 -17.07 3.24 -29.47
CA ARG A 82 -16.12 4.33 -29.36
C ARG A 82 -16.54 5.26 -28.23
N VAL A 83 -15.65 5.45 -27.26
CA VAL A 83 -15.92 6.28 -26.07
C VAL A 83 -14.85 7.36 -25.95
N SER A 84 -15.12 8.39 -25.14
CA SER A 84 -14.16 9.47 -24.93
C SER A 84 -13.00 9.04 -24.04
N ASN A 85 -13.24 8.06 -23.14
CA ASN A 85 -12.22 7.63 -22.18
C ASN A 85 -12.43 6.15 -21.85
N THR A 86 -11.51 5.29 -22.32
CA THR A 86 -11.64 3.85 -22.11
C THR A 86 -11.34 3.45 -20.66
N ARG A 87 -10.54 4.22 -19.93
CA ARG A 87 -10.29 3.90 -18.52
C ARG A 87 -11.50 4.15 -17.65
N THR A 88 -12.19 5.25 -17.87
CA THR A 88 -13.45 5.55 -17.18
C THR A 88 -14.51 4.49 -17.52
N THR A 89 -14.58 4.09 -18.80
CA THR A 89 -15.49 3.05 -19.25
C THR A 89 -15.15 1.70 -18.59
N LEU A 90 -13.87 1.36 -18.53
CA LEU A 90 -13.43 0.12 -17.87
C LEU A 90 -13.91 0.09 -16.42
N SER A 91 -13.83 1.21 -15.72
CA SER A 91 -14.28 1.30 -14.33
C SER A 91 -15.79 1.02 -14.22
N SER A 92 -16.61 1.71 -15.04
CA SER A 92 -18.06 1.54 -15.03
C SER A 92 -18.48 0.11 -15.39
N VAL A 93 -17.88 -0.43 -16.45
CA VAL A 93 -18.22 -1.78 -16.92
C VAL A 93 -17.78 -2.82 -15.90
N SER A 94 -16.63 -2.62 -15.26
CA SER A 94 -16.15 -3.54 -14.22
C SER A 94 -17.12 -3.60 -13.05
N ALA A 95 -17.59 -2.46 -12.58
CA ALA A 95 -18.56 -2.43 -11.48
C ALA A 95 -19.83 -3.20 -11.87
N ALA A 96 -20.34 -2.95 -13.08
CA ALA A 96 -21.56 -3.63 -13.58
C ALA A 96 -21.34 -5.13 -13.75
N PHE A 97 -20.17 -5.52 -14.25
CA PHE A 97 -19.86 -6.94 -14.48
C PHE A 97 -19.90 -7.75 -13.19
N TRP A 98 -19.49 -7.15 -12.10
CA TRP A 98 -19.43 -7.79 -10.78
C TRP A 98 -20.62 -7.41 -9.89
N ASP A 99 -21.65 -6.81 -10.46
CA ASP A 99 -22.91 -6.46 -9.78
C ASP A 99 -22.79 -5.42 -8.65
N UNK A 100 -21.72 -4.32 -8.76
CA UNK A 100 -21.60 -3.47 -7.99
C UNK A 100 -21.38 -3.77 -6.73
N PRO A 101 -20.50 -4.55 -6.34
CA PRO A 101 -20.33 -5.11 -5.00
C PRO A 101 -20.16 -4.06 -3.90
N SER A 102 -19.55 -2.91 -4.23
CA SER A 102 -19.35 -1.87 -3.22
C SER A 102 -20.67 -1.28 -2.72
N GLN A 103 -21.76 -1.45 -3.45
CA GLN A 103 -23.08 -0.99 -3.00
C GLN A 103 -23.69 -1.92 -1.94
N GLU A 104 -23.15 -3.11 -1.79
CA GLU A 104 -23.67 -4.12 -0.87
C GLU A 104 -22.82 -4.26 0.39
N MET A 105 -21.84 -3.37 0.60
CA MET A 105 -20.93 -3.47 1.73
C MET A 105 -20.45 -2.07 2.13
N THR A 106 -19.78 -1.99 3.27
CA THR A 106 -19.16 -0.76 3.74
C THR A 106 -17.71 -0.75 3.26
N VAL A 107 -17.33 0.29 2.51
CA VAL A 107 -16.00 0.38 1.93
C VAL A 107 -15.24 1.54 2.54
N ILE A 108 -14.07 1.24 3.07
CA ILE A 108 -13.18 2.21 3.72
C ILE A 108 -11.96 2.41 2.82
N GLY A 109 -11.71 3.65 2.41
CA GLY A 109 -10.53 3.97 1.61
C GLY A 109 -9.50 4.70 2.47
N VAL A 110 -8.23 4.35 2.30
CA VAL A 110 -7.14 5.00 3.03
C VAL A 110 -6.16 5.60 2.02
N THR A 111 -5.97 6.90 2.07
CA THR A 111 -5.06 7.62 1.18
C THR A 111 -4.02 8.41 1.98
N GLY A 112 -2.94 8.80 1.32
CA GLY A 112 -1.84 9.52 1.91
C GLY A 112 -0.53 9.14 1.25
N THR A 113 0.56 9.77 1.67
CA THR A 113 1.89 9.38 1.17
C THR A 113 2.40 8.16 1.92
N ASP A 114 2.41 8.24 3.25
CA ASP A 114 2.93 7.17 4.11
C ASP A 114 1.84 6.65 5.05
N GLY A 115 2.00 5.43 5.52
CA GLY A 115 1.15 4.84 6.54
C GLY A 115 -0.11 4.16 6.02
N LYS A 116 -0.34 4.17 4.72
CA LYS A 116 -1.56 3.58 4.14
C LYS A 116 -1.70 2.10 4.46
N SER A 117 -0.68 1.31 4.12
CA SER A 117 -0.74 -0.16 4.33
C SER A 117 -0.89 -0.51 5.80
N THR A 118 -0.14 0.18 6.66
CA THR A 118 -0.23 -0.06 8.11
C THR A 118 -1.62 0.30 8.62
N THR A 119 -2.16 1.44 8.21
CA THR A 119 -3.48 1.87 8.65
C THR A 119 -4.57 0.90 8.17
N VAL A 120 -4.48 0.44 6.91
CA VAL A 120 -5.41 -0.59 6.39
C VAL A 120 -5.38 -1.82 7.29
N SER A 121 -4.18 -2.31 7.61
CA SER A 121 -4.03 -3.49 8.44
C SER A 121 -4.59 -3.28 9.85
N LEU A 122 -4.29 -2.14 10.47
CA LEU A 122 -4.76 -1.86 11.83
C LEU A 122 -6.29 -1.75 11.88
N ILE A 123 -6.91 -1.16 10.86
CA ILE A 123 -8.38 -1.12 10.79
C ILE A 123 -8.95 -2.54 10.75
N CYS A 124 -8.41 -3.38 9.86
CA CYS A 124 -8.89 -4.77 9.72
C CYS A 124 -8.69 -5.56 11.01
N GLN A 125 -7.53 -5.40 11.65
CA GLN A 125 -7.25 -6.10 12.90
C GLN A 125 -8.19 -5.65 14.02
N LEU A 126 -8.46 -4.35 14.12
CA LEU A 126 -9.33 -3.82 15.16
C LEU A 126 -10.76 -4.29 14.95
N LEU A 127 -11.24 -4.31 13.71
CA LEU A 127 -12.54 -4.89 13.38
C LEU A 127 -12.58 -6.37 13.75
N SER A 128 -11.55 -7.10 13.43
CA SER A 128 -11.45 -8.52 13.77
C SER A 128 -11.49 -8.77 15.28
N UNK A 129 -10.92 -7.88 15.92
CA UNK A 129 -10.90 -7.95 17.26
C UNK A 129 -12.20 -7.82 17.83
N LEU A 130 -13.12 -7.23 17.10
CA LEU A 130 -14.51 -7.03 17.55
C LEU A 130 -15.48 -8.03 16.92
N GLY A 131 -14.97 -9.04 16.28
CA GLY A 131 -15.79 -10.07 15.65
C GLY A 131 -16.30 -9.69 14.26
N VAL A 132 -15.74 -8.65 13.65
CA VAL A 132 -16.15 -8.15 12.34
C VAL A 132 -15.08 -8.49 11.30
N SER A 133 -15.46 -9.32 10.31
CA SER A 133 -14.53 -9.72 9.25
C SER A 133 -14.52 -8.68 8.13
N ALA A 134 -13.33 -8.18 7.79
CA ALA A 134 -13.16 -7.24 6.69
C ALA A 134 -12.12 -7.79 5.71
N GLY A 135 -12.42 -7.67 4.42
CA GLY A 135 -11.41 -7.94 3.40
C GLY A 135 -10.54 -6.70 3.20
N ASN A 136 -9.37 -6.88 2.59
CA ASN A 136 -8.54 -5.71 2.29
C ASN A 136 -7.78 -5.86 0.98
N ILE A 137 -7.47 -4.70 0.41
CA ILE A 137 -6.65 -4.58 -0.80
C ILE A 137 -5.55 -3.57 -0.48
N SER A 138 -4.32 -4.02 -0.36
CA SER A 138 -3.21 -3.14 -0.02
C SER A 138 -1.95 -3.49 -0.82
N THR A 139 -0.93 -2.67 -0.67
CA THR A 139 0.39 -2.94 -1.28
C THR A 139 0.93 -4.29 -0.83
N VAL A 140 0.70 -4.62 0.44
CA VAL A 140 1.33 -5.78 1.07
C VAL A 140 0.54 -7.06 0.84
N GLU A 141 -0.80 -6.97 0.93
CA GLU A 141 -1.62 -8.19 0.85
C GLU A 141 -2.97 -7.95 0.22
N LEU A 142 -3.55 -9.05 -0.25
CA LEU A 142 -4.95 -9.14 -0.67
C LEU A 142 -5.60 -10.16 0.24
N ALA A 143 -6.61 -9.75 0.99
CA ALA A 143 -7.26 -10.65 1.94
C ALA A 143 -8.76 -10.74 1.65
N VAL A 144 -9.23 -11.96 1.42
CA VAL A 144 -10.63 -12.26 1.12
C VAL A 144 -11.05 -13.45 1.98
N GLY A 145 -12.09 -13.27 2.80
CA GLY A 145 -12.53 -14.31 3.71
C GLY A 145 -11.41 -14.65 4.69
N GLU A 146 -11.12 -15.92 4.84
CA GLU A 146 -10.04 -16.38 5.72
C GLU A 146 -8.70 -16.50 4.99
N GLN A 147 -8.67 -16.18 3.70
CA GLN A 147 -7.48 -16.31 2.88
C GLN A 147 -6.78 -14.97 2.70
N SER A 148 -5.48 -14.98 2.89
CA SER A 148 -4.64 -13.81 2.67
C SER A 148 -3.46 -14.23 1.82
N GLU A 149 -3.12 -13.43 0.81
CA GLU A 149 -1.96 -13.69 -0.03
C GLU A 149 -1.22 -12.39 -0.29
N PRO A 150 0.09 -12.45 -0.56
CA PRO A 150 0.83 -11.24 -0.94
C PRO A 150 0.22 -10.61 -2.18
N ASN A 151 0.24 -9.29 -2.27
CA ASN A 151 -0.24 -8.61 -3.46
C ASN A 151 0.78 -8.82 -4.59
N TYR A 152 0.43 -9.66 -5.55
CA TYR A 152 1.30 -10.03 -6.68
C TYR A 152 1.17 -9.08 -7.86
N MET A 153 0.25 -8.13 -7.81
CA MET A 153 -0.11 -7.30 -8.97
C MET A 153 0.79 -6.09 -9.18
N ARG A 154 1.82 -5.90 -8.37
CA ARG A 154 2.77 -4.79 -8.49
C ARG A 154 2.13 -3.40 -8.45
N GLN A 155 0.89 -3.33 -7.98
CA GLN A 155 0.17 -2.07 -7.85
C GLN A 155 -0.56 -2.06 -6.51
N SER A 156 -0.36 -1.00 -5.75
CA SER A 156 -1.00 -0.86 -4.45
C SER A 156 -2.53 -0.78 -4.61
N THR A 157 -2.96 -0.08 -5.66
CA THR A 157 -4.37 -0.02 -6.05
C THR A 157 -4.46 -0.70 -7.42
N PRO A 158 -5.04 -1.91 -7.51
CA PRO A 158 -5.15 -2.61 -8.79
C PRO A 158 -6.08 -1.90 -9.79
N GLU A 159 -6.14 -2.42 -11.02
CA GLU A 159 -7.07 -1.92 -12.02
C GLU A 159 -8.52 -2.29 -11.65
N ALA A 160 -9.47 -1.56 -12.21
CA ALA A 160 -10.88 -1.70 -11.85
C ALA A 160 -11.42 -3.14 -11.92
N PRO A 161 -11.12 -3.93 -12.97
CA PRO A 161 -11.65 -5.29 -13.00
C PRO A 161 -11.22 -6.13 -11.80
N GLU A 162 -9.96 -6.01 -11.38
CA GLU A 162 -9.45 -6.74 -10.23
C GLU A 162 -10.08 -6.24 -8.93
N ILE A 163 -10.24 -4.92 -8.79
CA ILE A 163 -10.84 -4.33 -7.58
C ILE A 163 -12.27 -4.85 -7.40
N HIS A 164 -13.11 -4.74 -8.44
CA HIS A 164 -14.51 -5.14 -8.30
C HIS A 164 -14.65 -6.66 -8.14
N ALA A 165 -13.78 -7.44 -8.79
CA ALA A 165 -13.76 -8.89 -8.58
C ALA A 165 -13.44 -9.25 -7.14
N LEU A 166 -12.45 -8.56 -6.54
CA LEU A 166 -12.07 -8.80 -5.14
C LEU A 166 -13.20 -8.41 -4.18
N LEU A 167 -13.86 -7.27 -4.45
CA LEU A 167 -14.98 -6.84 -3.61
C LEU A 167 -16.12 -7.86 -3.69
N ARG A 168 -16.42 -8.37 -4.90
CA ARG A 168 -17.44 -9.41 -5.05
C ARG A 168 -17.06 -10.68 -4.27
N ALA A 169 -15.80 -11.08 -4.37
CA ALA A 169 -15.31 -12.26 -3.64
C ALA A 169 -15.44 -12.07 -2.12
N MET A 170 -15.15 -10.85 -1.62
CA MET A 170 -15.33 -10.55 -0.20
C MET A 170 -16.80 -10.70 0.21
N LYS A 171 -17.71 -10.14 -0.59
CA LYS A 171 -19.14 -10.21 -0.30
C LYS A 171 -19.63 -11.67 -0.32
N ASP A 172 -19.17 -12.45 -1.29
CA ASP A 172 -19.51 -13.87 -1.39
C ASP A 172 -18.97 -14.67 -0.18
N ALA A 173 -17.87 -14.20 0.41
CA ALA A 173 -17.29 -14.79 1.62
C ALA A 173 -17.94 -14.25 2.90
N LYS A 174 -19.06 -13.55 2.77
CA LYS A 174 -19.85 -13.01 3.90
C LYS A 174 -19.15 -11.86 4.64
N GLN A 175 -18.25 -11.16 3.97
CA GLN A 175 -17.63 -9.97 4.54
C GLN A 175 -18.44 -8.75 4.10
N ASN A 176 -18.87 -7.96 5.06
CA ASN A 176 -19.65 -6.75 4.79
C ASN A 176 -18.81 -5.48 4.87
N TYR A 177 -17.50 -5.64 5.03
CA TYR A 177 -16.54 -4.54 5.14
C TYR A 177 -15.34 -4.82 4.25
N ALA A 178 -14.88 -3.78 3.55
CA ALA A 178 -13.67 -3.85 2.75
C ALA A 178 -12.82 -2.61 3.04
N VAL A 179 -11.51 -2.80 3.16
CA VAL A 179 -10.58 -1.70 3.39
C VAL A 179 -9.61 -1.66 2.21
N ILE A 180 -9.54 -0.52 1.53
CA ILE A 180 -8.78 -0.37 0.29
C ILE A 180 -7.69 0.70 0.47
N GLU A 181 -6.46 0.34 0.14
CA GLU A 181 -5.38 1.32 0.02
C GLU A 181 -5.62 2.11 -1.28
N ALA A 182 -6.05 3.36 -1.13
CA ALA A 182 -6.45 4.22 -2.24
C ALA A 182 -5.31 5.19 -2.56
N THR A 183 -4.42 4.76 -3.46
CA THR A 183 -3.27 5.57 -3.84
C THR A 183 -3.71 6.75 -4.71
N SER A 184 -2.89 7.81 -4.75
CA SER A 184 -3.15 8.94 -5.63
C SER A 184 -3.21 8.48 -7.09
N HIS A 185 -2.37 7.51 -7.45
CA HIS A 185 -2.37 6.94 -8.80
C HIS A 185 -3.71 6.25 -9.11
N GLY A 186 -4.23 5.48 -8.15
CA GLY A 186 -5.51 4.79 -8.31
C GLY A 186 -6.71 5.74 -8.31
N LEU A 187 -6.61 6.85 -7.59
CA LEU A 187 -7.67 7.86 -7.50
C LEU A 187 -7.66 8.84 -8.66
N SER A 188 -6.51 8.98 -9.34
CA SER A 188 -6.35 9.93 -10.43
C SER A 188 -7.41 9.74 -11.52
N ALA A 189 -7.91 10.86 -12.05
CA ALA A 189 -8.85 10.83 -13.17
C ALA A 189 -8.24 10.17 -14.42
N LEU A 190 -6.92 10.22 -14.55
CA LEU A 190 -6.22 9.59 -15.67
C LEU A 190 -6.35 8.06 -15.62
N ASN A 191 -6.41 7.47 -14.44
CA ASN A 191 -6.46 6.02 -14.26
C ASN A 191 -7.86 5.50 -13.93
N SER A 192 -8.64 6.27 -13.18
CA SER A 192 -10.03 5.96 -12.85
C SER A 192 -10.25 4.58 -12.22
N ARG A 193 -9.25 4.05 -11.55
CA ARG A 193 -9.35 2.68 -11.01
C ARG A 193 -10.43 2.52 -9.95
N LEU A 194 -10.63 3.57 -9.15
CA LEU A 194 -11.57 3.56 -8.04
C LEU A 194 -12.84 4.37 -8.32
N ALA A 195 -13.01 4.87 -9.54
CA ALA A 195 -14.07 5.83 -9.87
C ALA A 195 -15.48 5.31 -9.57
N ASP A 196 -15.70 4.01 -9.70
CA ASP A 196 -17.03 3.41 -9.51
C ASP A 196 -17.12 2.57 -8.22
N VAL A 197 -16.19 2.73 -7.31
CA VAL A 197 -16.28 2.17 -5.96
C VAL A 197 -17.06 3.16 -5.09
N ASP A 198 -18.08 2.68 -4.41
CA ASP A 198 -18.86 3.52 -3.49
C ASP A 198 -18.23 3.47 -2.11
N PHE A 199 -17.41 4.47 -1.79
CA PHE A 199 -16.77 4.57 -0.49
C PHE A 199 -17.71 5.14 0.55
N ASP A 200 -17.63 4.61 1.76
CA ASP A 200 -18.40 5.07 2.92
C ASP A 200 -17.53 5.82 3.92
N VAL A 201 -16.25 5.49 3.96
CA VAL A 201 -15.29 6.13 4.88
C VAL A 201 -14.02 6.47 4.10
N ALA A 202 -13.53 7.69 4.30
CA ALA A 202 -12.26 8.15 3.72
C ALA A 202 -11.29 8.49 4.82
N VAL A 203 -10.05 7.99 4.71
CA VAL A 203 -9.00 8.24 5.71
C VAL A 203 -7.81 8.91 5.02
N PHE A 204 -7.31 9.99 5.62
CA PHE A 204 -6.13 10.71 5.14
C PHE A 204 -5.02 10.66 6.18
N THR A 205 -3.89 10.08 5.82
CA THR A 205 -2.76 9.93 6.73
C THR A 205 -1.80 11.13 6.69
N ASN A 206 -1.30 11.49 5.51
CA ASN A 206 -0.37 12.61 5.35
C ASN A 206 -0.08 12.85 3.88
N VAL A 207 0.48 14.02 3.55
CA VAL A 207 0.94 14.33 2.19
C VAL A 207 2.35 14.93 2.24
N THR A 208 3.26 14.32 1.50
CA THR A 208 4.63 14.84 1.32
C THR A 208 4.88 15.11 -0.17
N THR A 209 6.10 15.41 -0.53
CA THR A 209 6.45 15.81 -1.90
C THR A 209 6.83 14.66 -2.84
N GLU A 210 6.68 13.41 -2.40
CA GLU A 210 7.04 12.26 -3.23
C GLU A 210 6.07 12.07 -4.40
N HIS A 211 6.56 11.38 -5.44
CA HIS A 211 5.77 10.98 -6.62
C HIS A 211 5.31 12.13 -7.51
N LEU A 212 6.03 13.24 -7.51
CA LEU A 212 5.69 14.38 -8.37
C LEU A 212 5.74 14.03 -9.86
N GLU A 213 6.60 13.10 -10.22
CA GLU A 213 6.77 12.68 -11.62
C GLU A 213 5.51 12.06 -12.21
N PHE A 214 4.64 11.47 -11.36
CA PHE A 214 3.40 10.85 -11.83
C PHE A 214 2.25 11.86 -11.96
N HIS A 215 2.30 12.96 -11.20
CA HIS A 215 1.17 13.87 -11.09
C HIS A 215 1.45 15.24 -11.71
N GLY A 216 2.68 15.46 -12.17
CA GLY A 216 3.05 16.71 -12.82
C GLY A 216 3.27 17.88 -11.90
N SER A 217 2.58 17.94 -10.78
CA SER A 217 2.75 19.01 -9.80
C SER A 217 2.31 18.53 -8.43
N LEU A 218 2.81 19.17 -7.39
CA LEU A 218 2.42 18.89 -6.02
C LEU A 218 0.94 19.18 -5.80
N GLU A 219 0.43 20.21 -6.45
CA GLU A 219 -0.99 20.56 -6.36
C GLU A 219 -1.87 19.44 -6.92
N GLN A 220 -1.52 18.93 -8.12
CA GLN A 220 -2.28 17.83 -8.72
C GLN A 220 -2.22 16.56 -7.85
N TYR A 221 -1.06 16.28 -7.27
CA TYR A 221 -0.86 15.15 -6.35
C TYR A 221 -1.83 15.22 -5.16
N ARG A 222 -1.93 16.42 -4.55
CA ARG A 222 -2.86 16.64 -3.43
C ARG A 222 -4.30 16.51 -3.86
N GLN A 223 -4.66 17.07 -5.02
CA GLN A 223 -6.02 17.00 -5.54
C GLN A 223 -6.42 15.57 -5.85
N ASP A 224 -5.50 14.78 -6.40
CA ASP A 224 -5.78 13.37 -6.70
C ASP A 224 -6.14 12.61 -5.42
N LYS A 225 -5.39 12.84 -4.33
CA LYS A 225 -5.69 12.20 -3.05
C LYS A 225 -6.99 12.71 -2.45
N ALA A 226 -7.26 14.01 -2.57
CA ALA A 226 -8.49 14.61 -2.04
C ALA A 226 -9.75 14.06 -2.71
N LYS A 227 -9.59 13.48 -3.90
CA LYS A 227 -10.72 12.89 -4.63
C LYS A 227 -11.47 11.86 -3.80
N LEU A 228 -10.75 11.10 -2.96
CA LEU A 228 -11.41 10.14 -2.07
C LEU A 228 -12.44 10.83 -1.16
N PHE A 229 -12.07 11.99 -0.63
CA PHE A 229 -12.97 12.76 0.24
C PHE A 229 -14.12 13.40 -0.55
N GLU A 230 -13.87 13.79 -1.81
CA GLU A 230 -14.95 14.25 -2.69
C GLU A 230 -15.96 13.14 -2.92
N MET A 231 -15.49 11.90 -3.09
CA MET A 231 -16.37 10.75 -3.28
C MET A 231 -17.23 10.51 -2.04
N ILE A 232 -16.66 10.66 -0.85
CA ILE A 232 -17.43 10.57 0.41
C ILE A 232 -18.47 11.68 0.45
N GLY A 233 -18.10 12.90 0.09
CA GLY A 233 -19.00 14.05 0.10
C GLY A 233 -20.20 13.85 -0.81
N ALA A 234 -19.99 13.18 -1.95
CA ALA A 234 -21.05 12.90 -2.92
C ALA A 234 -21.83 11.62 -2.62
N SER A 235 -21.42 10.86 -1.59
CA SER A 235 -22.03 9.57 -1.28
C SER A 235 -23.50 9.71 -0.91
N LYS A 236 -24.31 8.78 -1.36
CA LYS A 236 -25.72 8.69 -0.98
C LYS A 236 -25.88 8.14 0.45
N ASN A 237 -24.83 7.55 1.00
CA ASN A 237 -24.83 7.08 2.39
C ASN A 237 -24.75 8.29 3.32
N ARG A 238 -25.82 8.56 4.04
CA ARG A 238 -25.88 9.70 4.97
C ARG A 238 -24.89 9.56 6.13
N ASP A 239 -24.49 8.35 6.44
CA ASP A 239 -23.58 8.06 7.53
C ASP A 239 -22.12 8.03 7.11
N ALA A 240 -21.83 8.33 5.83
CA ALA A 240 -20.45 8.41 5.35
C ALA A 240 -19.67 9.49 6.10
N PHE A 241 -18.37 9.26 6.31
CA PHE A 241 -17.56 10.22 7.05
C PHE A 241 -16.09 10.12 6.64
N GLY A 242 -15.34 11.14 7.04
CA GLY A 242 -13.90 11.18 6.83
C GLY A 242 -13.14 11.16 8.14
N VAL A 243 -11.87 10.77 8.05
CA VAL A 243 -10.92 10.81 9.17
C VAL A 243 -9.63 11.41 8.64
N VAL A 244 -9.12 12.45 9.33
CA VAL A 244 -7.91 13.15 8.87
C VAL A 244 -6.87 13.26 9.97
N ASN A 245 -5.61 13.22 9.54
CA ASN A 245 -4.50 13.59 10.40
C ASN A 245 -4.49 15.12 10.51
N GLN A 246 -4.94 15.62 11.63
CA GLN A 246 -5.12 17.05 11.84
C GLN A 246 -3.78 17.81 11.90
N ASP A 247 -2.70 17.09 12.15
CA ASP A 247 -1.36 17.69 12.22
C ASP A 247 -0.75 17.94 10.83
N ASP A 248 -1.34 17.37 9.79
CA ASP A 248 -0.85 17.60 8.43
C ASP A 248 -1.30 19.00 7.96
N PRO A 249 -0.38 19.79 7.38
CA PRO A 249 -0.74 21.15 6.93
C PRO A 249 -1.87 21.20 5.91
N TYR A 250 -2.12 20.11 5.20
CA TYR A 250 -3.13 20.05 4.15
C TYR A 250 -4.43 19.38 4.59
N ALA A 251 -4.60 19.12 5.88
CA ALA A 251 -5.82 18.48 6.39
C ALA A 251 -7.09 19.23 5.95
N GLU A 252 -7.04 20.57 5.95
CA GLU A 252 -8.20 21.39 5.60
C GLU A 252 -8.68 21.13 4.16
N LEU A 253 -7.75 20.85 3.23
CA LEU A 253 -8.11 20.51 1.86
C LEU A 253 -9.03 19.28 1.81
N PHE A 254 -8.73 18.28 2.62
CA PHE A 254 -9.51 17.03 2.67
C PHE A 254 -10.85 17.25 3.37
N ILE A 255 -10.85 18.04 4.43
CA ILE A 255 -12.09 18.38 5.15
C ILE A 255 -13.07 19.09 4.19
N GLU A 256 -12.57 20.07 3.45
CA GLU A 256 -13.40 20.81 2.48
C GLU A 256 -13.91 19.90 1.37
N ALA A 257 -13.07 18.96 0.92
CA ALA A 257 -13.46 18.04 -0.14
C ALA A 257 -14.65 17.16 0.26
N ALA A 258 -14.79 16.83 1.55
CA ALA A 258 -15.89 16.01 2.07
C ALA A 258 -17.24 16.75 2.07
N GLY A 259 -17.24 18.05 1.83
CA GLY A 259 -18.49 18.84 1.78
C GLY A 259 -19.19 18.86 3.12
N GLU A 260 -20.43 18.39 3.15
CA GLU A 260 -21.23 18.39 4.38
C GLU A 260 -21.08 17.14 5.25
N LYS A 261 -20.37 16.13 4.77
CA LYS A 261 -20.14 14.92 5.55
C LYS A 261 -19.20 15.22 6.72
N PRO A 262 -19.44 14.62 7.90
CA PRO A 262 -18.57 14.88 9.04
C PRO A 262 -17.17 14.32 8.80
N VAL A 263 -16.16 15.04 9.32
CA VAL A 263 -14.78 14.62 9.27
C VAL A 263 -14.21 14.71 10.68
N PHE A 264 -13.65 13.59 11.15
CA PHE A 264 -13.07 13.49 12.48
C PHE A 264 -11.56 13.62 12.38
N GLY A 265 -10.94 14.27 13.37
CA GLY A 265 -9.51 14.52 13.36
C GLY A 265 -8.78 13.81 14.48
N TYR A 266 -7.58 13.32 14.17
CA TYR A 266 -6.67 12.81 15.20
C TYR A 266 -5.38 13.63 15.17
N SER A 267 -4.68 13.67 16.31
CA SER A 267 -3.53 14.57 16.46
C SER A 267 -2.57 14.05 17.51
N LEU A 268 -1.34 14.38 17.36
CA LEU A 268 -0.33 14.26 18.42
C LEU A 268 0.02 15.62 18.99
N UNK A 269 -0.61 16.65 18.47
CA UNK A 269 -0.30 17.93 18.81
C UNK A 269 -1.40 18.65 19.37
N ASP A 270 -2.56 18.48 18.79
CA ASP A 270 -3.72 19.31 19.17
C ASP A 270 -4.64 18.60 20.16
N LYS A 271 -4.65 19.08 21.40
CA LYS A 271 -5.47 18.46 22.46
C LYS A 271 -6.98 18.59 22.21
N GLU A 272 -7.40 19.44 21.27
CA GLU A 272 -8.81 19.63 20.93
C GLU A 272 -9.28 18.69 19.81
N ALA A 273 -8.37 17.87 19.24
CA ALA A 273 -8.75 16.90 18.22
C ALA A 273 -9.71 15.85 18.81
N ASP A 274 -10.48 15.19 17.93
CA ASP A 274 -11.40 14.14 18.37
C ASP A 274 -10.66 13.01 19.09
N LEU A 275 -9.47 12.64 18.59
CA LEU A 275 -8.56 11.73 19.29
C LEU A 275 -7.19 12.40 19.37
N PHE A 276 -6.64 12.44 20.57
CA PHE A 276 -5.35 13.06 20.82
C PHE A 276 -4.48 12.12 21.64
N ALA A 277 -3.24 11.94 21.24
CA ALA A 277 -2.29 11.12 22.00
C ALA A 277 -1.20 12.02 22.58
N SER A 278 -0.93 11.84 23.87
CA SER A 278 0.12 12.57 24.57
C SER A 278 1.04 11.61 25.31
N ASP A 279 2.14 12.16 25.82
CA ASP A 279 3.08 11.41 26.66
C ASP A 279 3.62 10.18 25.96
N LEU A 280 3.96 10.33 24.69
CA LEU A 280 4.48 9.23 23.87
C LEU A 280 5.87 8.81 24.36
N GLN A 281 6.02 7.51 24.62
CA GLN A 281 7.29 6.91 24.98
C GLN A 281 7.53 5.75 24.02
N SER A 282 8.41 5.98 23.06
CA SER A 282 8.66 5.02 21.99
C SER A 282 9.97 4.29 22.18
N GLY A 283 9.97 3.01 21.85
CA GLY A 283 11.17 2.19 21.92
C GLY A 283 11.04 0.97 21.02
N PRO A 284 12.05 0.10 21.04
CA PRO A 284 12.00 -1.08 20.17
C PRO A 284 10.83 -2.03 20.43
N LYS A 285 10.26 -1.99 21.65
CA LYS A 285 9.14 -2.88 22.02
C LYS A 285 7.77 -2.26 21.75
N GLY A 286 7.72 -1.03 21.25
CA GLY A 286 6.48 -0.34 20.97
C GLY A 286 6.41 1.05 21.56
N THR A 287 5.23 1.56 21.67
CA THR A 287 5.02 2.94 22.13
C THR A 287 3.86 3.01 23.12
N UNK A 288 3.92 3.58 24.18
CA UNK A 288 3.04 3.85 25.13
C UNK A 288 2.63 5.17 24.95
N PHE A 289 1.43 5.48 25.30
CA PHE A 289 0.87 6.84 25.26
C PHE A 289 -0.43 6.97 26.05
N MET A 290 -0.84 8.23 26.26
CA MET A 290 -2.14 8.53 26.85
C MET A 290 -3.09 8.94 25.73
N LEU A 291 -4.18 8.22 25.54
CA LEU A 291 -5.22 8.58 24.59
C LEU A 291 -6.23 9.50 25.28
N HIS A 292 -6.56 10.62 24.63
CA HIS A 292 -7.58 11.57 25.08
C HIS A 292 -8.70 11.61 24.05
N THR A 293 -9.95 11.51 24.52
CA THR A 293 -11.14 11.57 23.67
C THR A 293 -12.17 12.50 24.33
N PRO A 294 -13.21 12.91 23.60
CA PRO A 294 -14.29 13.68 24.25
C PRO A 294 -15.01 12.91 25.37
N PHE A 295 -14.85 11.61 25.44
CA PHE A 295 -15.55 10.76 26.41
C PHE A 295 -14.66 10.33 27.59
N GLY A 296 -13.39 10.71 27.59
CA GLY A 296 -12.46 10.34 28.62
C GLY A 296 -11.08 10.03 28.09
N LYS A 297 -10.24 9.48 28.93
CA LYS A 297 -8.86 9.17 28.55
C LYS A 297 -8.46 7.75 28.98
N SER A 298 -7.44 7.23 28.35
CA SER A 298 -6.97 5.86 28.60
C SER A 298 -5.47 5.78 28.35
N ALA A 299 -4.75 5.21 29.30
CA ALA A 299 -3.34 4.85 29.07
C ALA A 299 -3.34 3.57 28.24
N THR A 300 -2.61 3.57 27.15
CA THR A 300 -2.55 2.41 26.29
C THR A 300 -1.19 2.31 25.59
N SER A 301 -1.06 1.36 24.70
CA SER A 301 0.18 1.17 23.95
C SER A 301 -0.09 0.45 22.65
N ILE A 302 0.88 0.57 21.75
CA ILE A 302 0.94 -0.27 20.55
C ILE A 302 2.28 -1.00 20.57
N THR A 303 2.33 -2.15 19.92
CA THR A 303 3.57 -2.93 19.84
C THR A 303 4.51 -2.43 18.74
N LEU A 304 4.04 -1.48 17.92
CA LEU A 304 4.82 -0.90 16.82
C LEU A 304 5.68 0.26 17.33
N PRO A 305 6.90 0.44 16.83
CA PRO A 305 7.73 1.59 17.21
C PRO A 305 7.29 2.85 16.49
N CYS A 306 7.76 3.96 16.97
CA CYS A 306 7.68 5.30 16.35
C CYS A 306 6.32 5.99 16.46
N UNK A 307 6.37 7.15 16.50
CA UNK A 307 5.34 8.00 16.61
C UNK A 307 4.37 7.96 15.54
N PHE A 308 4.94 7.87 14.28
CA PHE A 308 4.02 7.78 13.18
C PHE A 308 3.09 6.56 13.25
N ASN A 309 3.49 5.51 13.93
CA ASN A 309 2.59 4.37 14.11
C ASN A 309 1.52 4.64 15.15
N VAL A 310 1.75 5.56 16.09
CA VAL A 310 0.67 6.04 16.96
C VAL A 310 -0.37 6.77 16.11
N GLU A 311 0.08 7.59 15.16
CA GLU A 311 -0.84 8.27 14.23
C GLU A 311 -1.67 7.25 13.45
N ASN A 312 -1.03 6.20 12.93
CA ASN A 312 -1.74 5.15 12.19
C ASN A 312 -2.76 4.44 13.08
N ALA A 313 -2.40 4.18 14.34
CA ALA A 313 -3.32 3.55 15.30
C ALA A 313 -4.49 4.47 15.65
N LEU A 314 -4.24 5.78 15.80
CA LEU A 314 -5.33 6.74 16.06
C LEU A 314 -6.30 6.79 14.88
N ALA A 315 -5.77 6.75 13.65
CA ALA A 315 -6.63 6.72 12.46
C ALA A 315 -7.54 5.50 12.49
N ALA A 316 -6.97 4.32 12.76
CA ALA A 316 -7.74 3.08 12.80
C ALA A 316 -8.78 3.13 13.92
N LEU A 317 -8.39 3.61 15.09
CA LEU A 317 -9.29 3.73 16.25
C LEU A 317 -10.46 4.67 15.92
N CYS A 318 -10.17 5.78 15.27
CA CYS A 318 -11.18 6.75 14.88
C CYS A 318 -12.20 6.13 13.91
N VAL A 319 -11.70 5.44 12.89
CA VAL A 319 -12.56 4.77 11.90
C VAL A 319 -13.48 3.77 12.60
N VAL A 320 -12.92 2.88 13.39
CA VAL A 320 -13.69 1.78 13.96
C VAL A 320 -14.68 2.28 15.02
N SER A 321 -14.27 3.23 15.87
CA SER A 321 -15.17 3.76 16.88
C SER A 321 -16.37 4.48 16.26
N GLU A 322 -16.16 5.26 15.20
CA GLU A 322 -17.26 5.95 14.51
C GLU A 322 -18.12 4.95 13.71
N LEU A 323 -17.48 4.02 13.04
CA LEU A 323 -18.18 3.08 12.16
C LEU A 323 -19.10 2.14 12.94
N LEU A 324 -18.64 1.66 14.10
CA LEU A 324 -19.40 0.70 14.92
C LEU A 324 -20.10 1.34 16.11
N ASP A 325 -20.02 2.65 16.24
CA ASP A 325 -20.60 3.39 17.37
C ASP A 325 -20.10 2.84 18.72
N GLU A 326 -18.77 2.65 18.80
CA GLU A 326 -18.12 2.15 20.02
C GLU A 326 -17.34 3.25 20.71
N ASP A 327 -17.22 3.14 22.03
CA ASP A 327 -16.45 4.08 22.83
C ASP A 327 -14.95 3.93 22.54
N PRO A 328 -14.29 4.97 22.02
CA PRO A 328 -12.85 4.84 21.74
C PRO A 328 -11.99 4.59 22.96
N VAL A 329 -12.43 5.01 24.15
CA VAL A 329 -11.70 4.73 25.41
C VAL A 329 -11.65 3.22 25.65
N GLY A 330 -12.77 2.54 25.46
CA GLY A 330 -12.83 1.09 25.60
C GLY A 330 -12.03 0.39 24.52
N LEU A 331 -12.15 0.85 23.26
CA LEU A 331 -11.42 0.24 22.13
C LEU A 331 -9.91 0.39 22.29
N ALA A 332 -9.44 1.43 22.96
CA ALA A 332 -8.01 1.65 23.15
C ALA A 332 -7.35 0.46 23.88
N GLN A 333 -8.11 -0.29 24.65
CA GLN A 333 -7.58 -1.47 25.35
C GLN A 333 -7.21 -2.59 24.40
N LEU A 334 -7.70 -2.55 23.17
CA LEU A 334 -7.36 -3.53 22.14
C LEU A 334 -6.08 -3.21 21.39
N LEU A 335 -5.63 -1.96 21.44
CA LEU A 335 -4.45 -1.53 20.67
C LEU A 335 -3.18 -2.35 20.97
N PRO A 336 -2.91 -2.76 22.23
CA PRO A 336 -1.73 -3.58 22.49
C PRO A 336 -1.74 -4.94 21.80
N LYS A 337 -2.90 -5.41 21.34
CA LYS A 337 -3.02 -6.69 20.66
C LYS A 337 -2.69 -6.60 19.17
N LEU A 338 -2.65 -5.39 18.62
CA LEU A 338 -2.44 -5.20 17.19
C LEU A 338 -0.96 -5.38 16.84
N VAL A 339 -0.70 -5.91 15.65
CA VAL A 339 0.66 -6.17 15.18
C VAL A 339 0.95 -5.35 13.91
N GLY A 340 2.24 -5.16 13.63
CA GLY A 340 2.65 -4.41 12.44
C GLY A 340 2.48 -5.21 11.17
N VAL A 341 2.70 -4.51 10.06
CA VAL A 341 2.63 -5.09 8.73
C VAL A 341 4.00 -5.62 8.34
N LYS A 342 4.02 -6.79 7.71
CA LYS A 342 5.27 -7.39 7.23
C LYS A 342 6.02 -6.39 6.35
N GLY A 343 7.30 -6.18 6.70
CA GLY A 343 8.18 -5.30 5.94
C GLY A 343 8.02 -3.80 6.19
N ARG A 344 7.21 -3.41 7.18
CA ARG A 344 7.00 -2.00 7.52
C ARG A 344 7.35 -1.79 8.99
N MET A 345 8.58 -1.34 9.26
CA MET A 345 9.13 -1.23 10.62
C MET A 345 8.87 -2.50 11.42
N GLU A 346 9.04 -3.62 10.77
CA GLU A 346 8.77 -4.93 11.36
C GLU A 346 9.91 -5.33 12.30
N MET A 347 9.57 -5.56 13.56
CA MET A 347 10.53 -6.04 14.55
C MET A 347 10.64 -7.55 14.48
N ILE A 348 11.86 -8.06 14.31
CA ILE A 348 12.12 -9.50 14.38
C ILE A 348 12.47 -9.80 15.85
N ARG A 349 11.55 -10.43 16.55
CA ARG A 349 11.67 -10.62 18.00
C ARG A 349 12.28 -11.96 18.36
N GLY A 350 13.05 -11.96 19.43
CA GLY A 350 13.72 -13.16 19.91
C GLY A 350 14.51 -12.85 21.17
N ASP A 351 15.41 -13.78 21.54
CA ASP A 351 16.22 -13.62 22.73
C ASP A 351 17.57 -12.93 22.46
N MET A 352 17.71 -12.29 21.30
CA MET A 352 18.91 -11.50 21.00
C MET A 352 19.05 -10.32 21.96
N ASP A 353 20.28 -9.93 22.26
CA ASP A 353 20.57 -8.74 23.06
C ASP A 353 20.73 -7.49 22.18
N PHE A 354 20.41 -7.61 20.90
CA PHE A 354 20.33 -6.51 19.94
C PHE A 354 18.96 -6.58 19.24
N HIS A 355 18.61 -5.52 18.52
CA HIS A 355 17.30 -5.44 17.83
C HIS A 355 17.47 -5.54 16.33
N VAL A 356 16.46 -6.13 15.66
CA VAL A 356 16.43 -6.30 14.21
C VAL A 356 15.13 -5.73 13.68
N ILE A 357 15.21 -4.82 12.69
CA ILE A 357 14.06 -4.21 12.06
C ILE A 357 14.15 -4.42 10.55
N VAL A 358 13.01 -4.76 9.92
CA VAL A 358 12.88 -4.87 8.47
C VAL A 358 11.94 -3.76 8.00
N ASP A 359 12.36 -2.99 6.99
CA ASP A 359 11.53 -1.91 6.45
C ASP A 359 11.70 -1.78 4.94
N TYR A 360 10.65 -1.25 4.29
CA TYR A 360 10.63 -1.10 2.84
C TYR A 360 11.33 0.18 2.33
N ALA A 361 11.78 1.06 3.21
CA ALA A 361 12.44 2.31 2.80
C ALA A 361 13.53 2.01 1.78
N HIS A 362 13.44 2.63 0.61
CA HIS A 362 14.33 2.35 -0.51
C HIS A 362 14.68 3.59 -1.36
N SER A 363 14.35 4.78 -0.87
CA SER A 363 14.63 6.03 -1.59
C SER A 363 15.27 7.04 -0.64
N PRO A 364 15.94 8.09 -1.16
CA PRO A 364 16.45 9.13 -0.28
C PRO A 364 15.36 9.76 0.58
N GLY A 365 14.17 10.00 0.03
CA GLY A 365 13.05 10.56 0.80
C GLY A 365 12.63 9.68 1.95
N SER A 366 12.48 8.37 1.71
CA SER A 366 12.11 7.45 2.77
C SER A 366 13.23 7.30 3.80
N PHE A 367 14.49 7.35 3.36
CA PHE A 367 15.63 7.29 4.28
C PHE A 367 15.64 8.50 5.22
N GLN A 368 15.33 9.70 4.69
CA GLN A 368 15.26 10.92 5.52
C GLN A 368 14.20 10.80 6.63
N LYS A 369 13.15 10.02 6.39
CA LYS A 369 12.09 9.80 7.38
C LYS A 369 12.45 8.71 8.38
N VAL A 370 12.95 7.57 7.88
CA VAL A 370 13.15 6.37 8.69
C VAL A 370 14.43 6.42 9.53
N LEU A 371 15.54 6.88 8.95
CA LEU A 371 16.83 6.81 9.64
C LEU A 371 16.88 7.61 10.95
N PRO A 372 16.29 8.83 11.03
CA PRO A 372 16.27 9.52 12.33
C PRO A 372 15.54 8.74 13.42
N PHE A 373 14.43 8.07 13.09
CA PHE A 373 13.72 7.24 14.06
C PHE A 373 14.56 6.03 14.49
N LEU A 374 15.21 5.39 13.52
CA LEU A 374 16.08 4.25 13.83
C LEU A 374 17.23 4.69 14.73
N ARG A 375 17.84 5.84 14.42
CA ARG A 375 18.92 6.37 15.26
C ARG A 375 18.44 6.65 16.68
N ALA A 376 17.27 7.28 16.81
CA ALA A 376 16.73 7.65 18.12
C ALA A 376 16.40 6.42 18.98
N MET A 377 15.98 5.32 18.34
CA MET A 377 15.67 4.07 19.05
C MET A 377 16.90 3.27 19.46
N THR A 378 18.04 3.57 18.85
CA THR A 378 19.25 2.76 19.01
C THR A 378 20.12 3.30 20.15
N THR A 379 20.36 2.48 21.16
CA THR A 379 21.17 2.91 22.30
C THR A 379 22.68 2.81 22.06
N LYS A 380 23.09 1.92 21.15
CA LYS A 380 24.49 1.71 20.81
C LYS A 380 24.69 1.96 19.31
N ARG A 381 25.22 0.96 18.57
CA ARG A 381 25.47 1.15 17.14
C ARG A 381 24.22 0.91 16.31
N LEU A 382 24.05 1.71 15.28
CA LEU A 382 23.04 1.46 14.24
C LEU A 382 23.78 0.88 13.03
N ILE A 383 23.40 -0.35 12.65
CA ILE A 383 23.96 -1.08 11.52
C ILE A 383 22.87 -1.14 10.45
N VAL A 384 23.11 -0.54 9.27
CA VAL A 384 22.12 -0.45 8.23
C VAL A 384 22.56 -1.31 7.04
N VAL A 385 21.65 -2.18 6.55
CA VAL A 385 21.88 -3.06 5.40
C VAL A 385 20.92 -2.65 4.30
N PHE A 386 21.43 -2.25 3.13
CA PHE A 386 20.56 -1.83 2.04
C PHE A 386 21.28 -1.83 0.70
N GLY A 387 20.49 -1.69 -0.36
CA GLY A 387 21.00 -1.59 -1.73
C GLY A 387 20.20 -0.58 -2.53
N SER A 388 20.19 -0.75 -3.84
CA SER A 388 19.43 0.12 -4.73
C SER A 388 18.96 -0.68 -5.94
N ALA A 389 17.83 -0.28 -6.51
CA ALA A 389 17.31 -0.94 -7.70
C ALA A 389 18.12 -0.54 -8.94
N GLY A 390 18.37 -1.50 -9.78
CA GLY A 390 19.02 -1.27 -11.07
C GLY A 390 18.05 -0.61 -12.04
N GLU A 391 18.63 0.08 -13.02
CA GLU A 391 17.88 0.73 -14.10
C GLU A 391 16.94 1.82 -13.61
N ARG A 392 17.19 2.35 -12.40
CA ARG A 392 16.38 3.42 -11.81
C ARG A 392 17.28 4.42 -11.09
N ASP A 393 16.90 5.66 -11.09
CA ASP A 393 17.42 6.76 -10.25
C ASP A 393 18.86 6.61 -9.79
N VAL A 394 19.78 6.52 -10.74
CA VAL A 394 21.22 6.39 -10.44
C VAL A 394 21.68 7.54 -9.52
N ASP A 395 21.15 8.72 -9.71
CA ASP A 395 21.45 9.87 -8.88
C ASP A 395 21.03 9.72 -7.41
N UNK A 396 20.26 8.92 -7.07
CA UNK A 396 19.84 8.62 -5.83
C UNK A 396 20.77 7.86 -5.08
N ARG A 397 21.52 7.08 -5.75
CA ARG A 397 22.42 6.14 -5.05
C ARG A 397 23.42 6.83 -4.11
N PRO A 398 24.21 7.80 -4.56
CA PRO A 398 25.11 8.45 -3.59
C PRO A 398 24.37 9.21 -2.48
N LYS A 399 23.19 9.71 -2.76
CA LYS A 399 22.37 10.39 -1.74
C LYS A 399 21.94 9.42 -0.64
N GLN A 400 21.55 8.20 -1.03
CA GLN A 400 21.22 7.16 -0.05
C GLN A 400 22.42 6.80 0.81
N GLY A 401 23.59 6.67 0.18
CA GLY A 401 24.84 6.40 0.91
C GLY A 401 25.16 7.50 1.91
N ALA A 402 25.03 8.75 1.51
CA ALA A 402 25.31 9.89 2.38
C ALA A 402 24.34 9.93 3.58
N LEU A 403 23.06 9.65 3.32
CA LEU A 403 22.06 9.63 4.40
C LEU A 403 22.32 8.49 5.37
N ALA A 404 22.66 7.32 4.85
CA ALA A 404 22.98 6.17 5.70
C ALA A 404 24.18 6.49 6.60
N GLU A 405 25.23 7.06 6.03
CA GLU A 405 26.43 7.43 6.78
C GLU A 405 26.13 8.46 7.88
N LYS A 406 25.21 9.39 7.60
CA LYS A 406 24.87 10.44 8.54
C LYS A 406 24.30 9.86 9.85
N PHE A 407 23.54 8.78 9.76
CA PHE A 407 22.82 8.23 10.92
C PHE A 407 23.38 6.92 11.43
N ALA A 408 24.00 6.12 10.59
CA ALA A 408 24.47 4.79 10.96
C ALA A 408 25.94 4.77 11.36
N ASP A 409 26.29 3.85 12.25
CA ASP A 409 27.68 3.61 12.63
C ASP A 409 28.35 2.63 11.67
N VAL A 410 27.59 1.71 11.11
CA VAL A 410 28.06 0.70 10.15
C VAL A 410 27.08 0.63 9.01
N VAL A 411 27.59 0.59 7.78
CA VAL A 411 26.77 0.43 6.57
C VAL A 411 27.26 -0.80 5.82
N ILE A 412 26.31 -1.68 5.49
CA ILE A 412 26.58 -2.85 4.66
C ILE A 412 25.74 -2.71 3.40
N LEU A 413 26.39 -2.48 2.26
CA LEU A 413 25.73 -2.32 0.98
C LEU A 413 25.57 -3.69 0.34
N THR A 414 24.38 -3.96 -0.20
CA THR A 414 24.06 -5.28 -0.73
C THR A 414 23.02 -5.19 -1.87
N ASP A 415 22.72 -6.31 -2.49
CA ASP A 415 21.75 -6.32 -3.59
C ASP A 415 20.35 -5.97 -3.10
N GLU A 416 19.62 -5.23 -3.93
CA GLU A 416 18.18 -5.03 -3.79
C GLU A 416 17.50 -5.69 -4.99
N ASP A 417 17.52 -5.04 -6.16
CA ASP A 417 17.10 -5.60 -7.45
C ASP A 417 18.07 -5.08 -8.50
N PRO A 418 19.24 -5.69 -8.67
CA PRO A 418 20.22 -5.14 -9.64
C PRO A 418 19.71 -5.14 -11.09
N ARG A 419 18.83 -6.06 -11.44
CA ARG A 419 18.27 -6.18 -12.78
C ARG A 419 19.40 -6.41 -13.79
N GLU A 420 19.42 -5.63 -14.88
CA GLU A 420 20.44 -5.79 -15.92
C GLU A 420 21.80 -5.20 -15.53
N GLU A 421 21.87 -4.44 -14.44
CA GLU A 421 23.14 -3.84 -14.01
C GLU A 421 23.99 -4.85 -13.24
N GLU A 422 25.31 -4.66 -13.29
CA GLU A 422 26.24 -5.49 -12.55
C GLU A 422 26.15 -5.15 -11.07
N PRO A 423 25.90 -6.13 -10.17
CA PRO A 423 25.66 -5.82 -8.75
C PRO A 423 26.73 -4.97 -8.09
N THR A 424 28.01 -5.31 -8.29
CA THR A 424 29.10 -4.57 -7.64
C THR A 424 29.12 -3.10 -8.10
N ALA A 425 28.77 -2.84 -9.36
CA ALA A 425 28.76 -1.47 -9.86
C ALA A 425 27.69 -0.63 -9.17
N VAL A 426 26.51 -1.24 -8.90
CA VAL A 426 25.44 -0.55 -8.16
C VAL A 426 25.94 -0.18 -6.75
N LEU A 427 26.61 -1.12 -6.07
CA LEU A 427 27.11 -0.88 -4.71
C LEU A 427 28.17 0.21 -4.68
N LYS A 428 29.02 0.28 -5.70
CA LYS A 428 30.05 1.32 -5.80
C LYS A 428 29.41 2.71 -5.99
N ASP A 429 28.31 2.79 -6.72
CA ASP A 429 27.58 4.05 -6.89
C ASP A 429 27.06 4.56 -5.54
N ILE A 430 26.52 3.66 -4.72
CA ILE A 430 26.02 4.03 -3.39
C ILE A 430 27.19 4.45 -2.51
N ALA A 431 28.29 3.69 -2.55
CA ALA A 431 29.48 3.95 -1.75
C ALA A 431 30.15 5.27 -2.10
N ALA A 432 29.93 5.78 -3.32
CA ALA A 432 30.49 7.08 -3.73
C ALA A 432 29.97 8.24 -2.86
N GLY A 433 28.80 8.06 -2.21
CA GLY A 433 28.26 9.06 -1.28
C GLY A 433 28.76 8.91 0.15
N ILE A 434 29.54 7.88 0.43
CA ILE A 434 30.04 7.57 1.78
C ILE A 434 31.51 7.97 1.87
N THR A 435 31.83 8.96 2.70
CA THR A 435 33.16 9.54 2.77
C THR A 435 33.88 9.34 4.11
N ASN A 436 33.14 9.07 5.19
CA ASN A 436 33.72 9.01 6.53
C ASN A 436 33.85 7.59 7.09
N LEU A 437 33.06 6.65 6.59
CA LEU A 437 33.17 5.26 7.05
C LEU A 437 34.34 4.55 6.36
N THR A 438 34.91 3.58 7.03
CA THR A 438 36.15 2.90 6.57
C THR A 438 35.80 1.52 5.98
N ARG A 439 36.24 1.27 4.73
CA ARG A 439 36.04 -0.03 4.06
C ARG A 439 36.56 -1.17 4.94
N GLU A 440 35.80 -2.25 4.98
CA GLU A 440 36.06 -3.48 5.73
C GLU A 440 36.15 -3.29 7.26
N LYS A 441 35.68 -2.13 7.75
CA LYS A 441 35.62 -1.87 9.19
C LYS A 441 34.24 -1.34 9.59
N SER A 442 33.78 -0.30 8.91
CA SER A 442 32.46 0.28 9.12
C SER A 442 31.65 0.44 7.82
N LEU A 443 32.26 0.05 6.69
CA LEU A 443 31.59 0.04 5.39
C LEU A 443 31.96 -1.26 4.67
N PHE A 444 30.93 -2.03 4.33
CA PHE A 444 31.11 -3.32 3.63
C PHE A 444 30.28 -3.33 2.37
N LEU A 445 30.83 -3.90 1.29
CA LEU A 445 30.13 -4.12 0.04
C LEU A 445 30.03 -5.63 -0.16
N ILE A 446 28.86 -6.18 0.08
CA ILE A 446 28.62 -7.63 0.04
C ILE A 446 27.37 -7.90 -0.84
N PRO A 447 27.57 -8.21 -2.14
CA PRO A 447 26.41 -8.37 -3.05
C PRO A 447 25.37 -9.36 -2.55
N SER A 448 25.78 -10.57 -2.10
CA SER A 448 24.82 -11.54 -1.59
C SER A 448 24.07 -10.96 -0.37
N ARG A 449 22.77 -10.72 -0.53
CA ARG A 449 21.99 -10.12 0.56
C ARG A 449 21.93 -11.02 1.79
N LYS A 450 21.87 -12.35 1.57
CA LYS A 450 21.89 -13.29 2.67
C LYS A 450 23.22 -13.17 3.45
N ASP A 451 24.34 -13.09 2.74
CA ASP A 451 25.67 -12.94 3.38
C ASP A 451 25.79 -11.60 4.10
N ALA A 452 25.23 -10.53 3.52
CA ALA A 452 25.24 -9.20 4.13
C ALA A 452 24.49 -9.20 5.46
N LEU A 453 23.30 -9.80 5.47
CA LEU A 453 22.49 -9.91 6.69
C LEU A 453 23.20 -10.76 7.74
N LYS A 454 23.81 -11.87 7.32
CA LYS A 454 24.57 -12.73 8.22
C LYS A 454 25.73 -11.96 8.85
N LYS A 455 26.44 -11.18 8.04
CA LYS A 455 27.55 -10.33 8.54
C LYS A 455 27.03 -9.35 9.60
N ALA A 456 25.91 -8.70 9.33
CA ALA A 456 25.32 -7.74 10.27
C ALA A 456 24.97 -8.40 11.61
N PHE A 457 24.36 -9.57 11.56
CA PHE A 457 23.96 -10.26 12.80
C PHE A 457 25.15 -10.77 13.59
N LYS A 458 26.21 -11.21 12.90
CA LYS A 458 27.43 -11.69 13.57
C LYS A 458 28.18 -10.56 14.27
N MET A 459 28.16 -9.34 13.69
CA MET A 459 28.88 -8.23 14.29
C MET A 459 28.06 -7.45 15.32
N ALA A 460 26.76 -7.67 15.41
CA ALA A 460 25.88 -6.95 16.34
C ALA A 460 26.19 -7.33 17.79
N GLU A 461 26.17 -6.33 18.61
CA GLU A 461 26.43 -6.48 20.06
C GLU A 461 25.29 -5.84 20.84
N UNK A 462 25.13 -5.98 21.89
CA UNK A 462 24.19 -5.49 22.76
C UNK A 462 23.91 -4.09 22.56
N GLY A 463 22.74 -3.97 22.47
CA GLY A 463 22.19 -2.65 22.37
C GLY A 463 22.21 -2.08 20.96
N ASP A 464 22.73 -2.85 20.02
CA ASP A 464 22.77 -2.45 18.62
C ASP A 464 21.41 -2.64 17.91
N UNK A 465 21.04 -2.07 16.75
CA UNK A 465 20.04 -2.22 15.92
C UNK A 465 20.59 -2.60 14.73
N VAL A 466 20.07 -3.56 14.11
CA VAL A 466 20.32 -3.89 12.72
C VAL A 466 19.06 -3.57 11.92
N ALA A 467 19.20 -2.70 10.93
CA ALA A 467 18.05 -2.31 10.09
C ALA A 467 18.29 -2.80 8.66
N ALA A 468 17.44 -3.73 8.21
CA ALA A 468 17.45 -4.23 6.84
C ALA A 468 16.44 -3.43 6.04
N LEU A 469 16.94 -2.61 5.11
CA LEU A 469 16.11 -1.64 4.37
C LEU A 469 16.04 -1.97 2.88
N GLY A 470 14.90 -1.70 2.29
CA GLY A 470 14.70 -1.72 0.85
C GLY A 470 13.83 -2.85 0.32
N LYS A 471 13.95 -4.04 0.86
CA LYS A 471 13.15 -5.18 0.38
C LYS A 471 11.77 -5.28 1.05
N GLY A 472 11.72 -4.97 2.34
CA GLY A 472 10.45 -4.98 3.07
C GLY A 472 9.68 -6.29 2.89
N HIS A 473 8.51 -6.17 2.29
CA HIS A 473 7.58 -7.29 2.04
C HIS A 473 7.81 -8.00 0.69
N GLU A 474 8.74 -7.51 -0.12
CA GLU A 474 8.93 -8.06 -1.49
C GLU A 474 9.39 -9.51 -1.45
N LYS A 475 8.93 -10.27 -2.43
CA LYS A 475 9.11 -11.73 -2.47
C LYS A 475 10.21 -12.19 -3.42
N THR A 476 10.90 -11.27 -4.08
CA THR A 476 11.96 -11.62 -5.04
C THR A 476 13.10 -10.64 -4.99
N ILE A 477 14.28 -11.11 -5.42
CA ILE A 477 15.38 -10.24 -5.84
C ILE A 477 15.55 -10.47 -7.33
N ILE A 478 15.52 -9.40 -8.11
CA ILE A 478 15.54 -9.47 -9.57
C ILE A 478 16.96 -9.25 -10.10
N TYR A 479 17.49 -10.27 -10.78
CA TYR A 479 18.78 -10.24 -11.46
C TYR A 479 18.57 -10.26 -12.97
N ALA A 480 19.65 -10.06 -13.73
CA ALA A 480 19.57 -10.00 -15.19
C ALA A 480 18.95 -11.25 -15.83
N GLN A 481 19.35 -12.43 -15.37
CA GLN A 481 18.94 -13.70 -15.99
C GLN A 481 17.95 -14.49 -15.14
N GLU A 482 17.67 -14.06 -13.93
CA GLU A 482 16.79 -14.82 -13.05
C GLU A 482 16.14 -13.92 -11.98
N SER A 483 15.08 -14.45 -11.41
CA SER A 483 14.43 -13.83 -10.25
C SER A 483 14.56 -14.84 -9.11
N MET A 484 15.26 -14.45 -8.05
CA MET A 484 15.48 -15.32 -6.89
C MET A 484 14.35 -15.12 -5.88
N GLU A 485 13.80 -16.22 -5.38
CA GLU A 485 12.81 -16.13 -4.31
C GLU A 485 13.44 -15.50 -3.08
N TRP A 486 12.68 -14.65 -2.38
CA TRP A 486 13.17 -13.92 -1.23
C TRP A 486 12.05 -13.69 -0.23
N ASP A 487 12.40 -13.60 1.02
CA ASP A 487 11.49 -13.21 2.10
C ASP A 487 12.39 -12.65 3.21
N GLU A 488 12.53 -11.32 3.23
CA GLU A 488 13.47 -10.65 4.12
C GLU A 488 13.31 -11.07 5.58
N SER A 489 12.08 -11.06 6.06
CA SER A 489 11.80 -11.36 7.47
C SER A 489 12.15 -12.81 7.80
N GLU A 490 11.77 -13.75 6.93
CA GLU A 490 12.05 -15.17 7.17
C GLU A 490 13.55 -15.48 7.03
N ILE A 491 14.24 -14.83 6.11
CA ILE A 491 15.70 -14.99 5.99
C ILE A 491 16.36 -14.48 7.27
N CYS A 492 15.93 -13.34 7.79
CA CYS A 492 16.46 -12.82 9.05
C CYS A 492 16.24 -13.82 10.19
N ARG A 493 15.02 -14.37 10.31
CA ARG A 493 14.72 -15.35 11.36
C ARG A 493 15.61 -16.59 11.24
N THR A 494 15.73 -17.11 10.03
CA THR A 494 16.55 -18.31 9.78
C THR A 494 18.03 -18.06 10.14
N LEU A 495 18.57 -16.92 9.71
CA LEU A 495 19.97 -16.59 10.01
C LEU A 495 20.21 -16.44 11.50
N LEU A 496 19.28 -15.80 12.22
CA LEU A 496 19.40 -15.64 13.66
C LEU A 496 19.33 -16.99 14.38
N GLN A 497 18.44 -17.89 13.90
CA GLN A 497 18.35 -19.24 14.45
C GLN A 497 19.65 -20.02 14.22
N GLU A 498 20.24 -19.89 13.05
CA GLU A 498 21.53 -20.53 12.73
C GLU A 498 22.66 -20.04 13.63
N LEU A 499 22.54 -18.80 14.12
CA LEU A 499 23.52 -18.22 15.04
C LEU A 499 23.24 -18.60 16.50
N GLY A 500 22.18 -19.37 16.75
CA GLY A 500 21.88 -19.90 18.08
C GLY A 500 20.80 -19.17 18.84
N TYR A 501 20.16 -18.18 18.24
CA TYR A 501 19.10 -17.44 18.93
C TYR A 501 17.74 -18.13 18.81
N THR A 502 16.90 -17.94 19.82
CA THR A 502 15.51 -18.37 19.77
C THR A 502 14.71 -17.18 19.23
N VAL A 503 14.04 -17.36 18.09
CA VAL A 503 13.37 -16.27 17.37
C VAL A 503 11.87 -16.58 17.28
N ARG A 504 11.03 -15.58 17.55
CA ARG A 504 9.57 -15.74 17.43
C ARG A 504 9.17 -15.87 15.96
N SER A 505 8.22 -16.76 15.72
CA SER A 505 7.65 -16.93 14.37
C SER A 505 6.86 -15.68 13.98
N THR A 506 6.53 -15.61 12.69
CA THR A 506 5.68 -14.54 12.17
C THR A 506 4.36 -14.53 12.94
N VAL A 507 3.97 -13.36 13.45
CA VAL A 507 2.71 -13.23 14.18
C VAL A 507 1.58 -13.20 13.16
N ASN A 508 0.63 -14.14 13.29
CA ASN A 508 -0.59 -14.10 12.50
C ASN A 508 -1.51 -13.02 13.06
N TYR A 509 -2.40 -12.50 12.24
CA TYR A 509 -3.38 -11.54 12.69
C TYR A 509 -4.18 -12.16 13.86
N PRO A 510 -4.55 -11.34 14.83
CA PRO A 510 -5.37 -11.88 15.94
C PRO A 510 -6.64 -12.51 15.39
N SER A 511 -6.96 -13.69 15.87
CA SER A 511 -8.23 -14.31 15.52
C SER A 511 -9.38 -13.50 16.13
N PRO A 512 -10.55 -13.50 15.52
CA PRO A 512 -11.70 -12.86 16.16
C PRO A 512 -11.86 -13.37 17.57
N MET A 513 -12.20 -12.48 18.48
CA MET A 513 -12.46 -12.90 19.85
C MET A 513 -13.66 -13.85 19.84
N GLU A 514 -13.50 -15.01 20.45
CA GLU A 514 -14.64 -15.90 20.61
C GLU A 514 -15.66 -15.20 21.53
N PRO A 515 -16.96 -15.33 21.24
CA PRO A 515 -17.99 -14.62 22.02
C PRO A 515 -18.05 -15.02 23.49
#